data_ab0317551392605d4b5686d2a30bb684
#
_entry.id   ab0317551392605d4b5686d2a30bb684
#
_cell.length_a   1.000
_cell.length_b   1.000
_cell.length_c   1.000
_cell.angle_alpha   90.00
_cell.angle_beta   90.00
_cell.angle_gamma   90.00
#
_symmetry.space_group_name_H-M   'P 1'
#
loop_
_entity.id
_entity.type
_entity.pdbx_description
1 polymer ?
#
loop_
_entity_poly.entity_id
_entity_poly.type
_entity_poly.pdbx_seq_one_letter_code
_entity_poly.pdbx_strand_id
1 'polypeptide(L)'
;CLYHPQERSFLITEALRGEGGRLLLPDGRRFMPDHDPRAELAPRDIVARAIDFEMKKHGVDNVLLDATHLGEPFLKEHFPTIHSRCLQLGIDIAREPIPVVPAAHYTCGGVVTDLVGRTDLPGLFAVGETTYTGLHGANRLASNSLLECVVLGRTCAEAILRAAPVEHPAPPSWDESQVENADEQVVISHNWDELRLLMWNYVGIVRTTRRLLRAI
;
A
#
# COMPACT_ATOMS: atom_id res chain seq x y z
N CYS A 1 -6.46 -5.02 -0.03
CA CYS A 1 -6.77 -4.91 1.40
C CYS A 1 -8.24 -5.19 1.65
N LEU A 2 -8.56 -5.63 2.87
CA LEU A 2 -9.94 -5.77 3.33
C LEU A 2 -10.64 -4.40 3.30
N TYR A 3 -11.85 -4.35 2.75
CA TYR A 3 -12.73 -3.19 2.84
C TYR A 3 -13.72 -3.40 3.98
N HIS A 4 -13.51 -2.72 5.12
CA HIS A 4 -14.37 -2.82 6.29
C HIS A 4 -14.36 -1.52 7.10
N PRO A 5 -15.52 -1.03 7.61
CA PRO A 5 -15.58 0.24 8.35
C PRO A 5 -14.72 0.31 9.62
N GLN A 6 -14.53 -0.83 10.28
CA GLN A 6 -13.77 -0.94 11.54
C GLN A 6 -12.30 -1.37 11.33
N GLU A 7 -11.91 -1.65 10.09
CA GLU A 7 -10.55 -2.12 9.79
C GLU A 7 -9.95 -1.30 8.66
N ARG A 8 -8.79 -0.72 8.94
CA ARG A 8 -8.04 0.01 7.93
C ARG A 8 -6.76 -0.75 7.59
N SER A 9 -6.56 -0.99 6.31
CA SER A 9 -5.29 -1.51 5.77
C SER A 9 -4.96 -2.97 6.13
N PHE A 10 -5.91 -3.81 6.54
CA PHE A 10 -5.64 -5.23 6.72
C PHE A 10 -5.36 -5.89 5.36
N LEU A 11 -4.13 -6.39 5.22
CA LEU A 11 -3.68 -6.97 3.95
C LEU A 11 -4.26 -8.36 3.74
N ILE A 12 -4.99 -8.56 2.64
CA ILE A 12 -5.35 -9.88 2.13
C ILE A 12 -4.22 -10.32 1.20
N THR A 13 -3.52 -11.39 1.59
CA THR A 13 -2.34 -11.86 0.85
C THR A 13 -2.66 -12.23 -0.59
N GLU A 14 -1.72 -11.97 -1.49
CA GLU A 14 -1.77 -12.40 -2.89
C GLU A 14 -1.85 -13.93 -3.02
N ALA A 15 -1.29 -14.67 -2.06
CA ALA A 15 -1.33 -16.13 -2.05
C ALA A 15 -2.76 -16.69 -2.12
N LEU A 16 -3.77 -15.99 -1.56
CA LEU A 16 -5.17 -16.44 -1.65
C LEU A 16 -5.66 -16.47 -3.11
N ARG A 17 -5.20 -15.54 -3.96
CA ARG A 17 -5.46 -15.59 -5.42
C ARG A 17 -4.66 -16.71 -6.09
N GLY A 18 -3.44 -16.95 -5.62
CA GLY A 18 -2.59 -18.06 -6.07
C GLY A 18 -3.24 -19.42 -5.87
N GLU A 19 -3.96 -19.60 -4.76
CA GLU A 19 -4.71 -20.82 -4.44
C GLU A 19 -6.10 -20.89 -5.12
N GLY A 20 -6.41 -19.96 -6.00
CA GLY A 20 -7.62 -19.99 -6.82
C GLY A 20 -8.71 -19.01 -6.43
N GLY A 21 -8.44 -18.09 -5.50
CA GLY A 21 -9.38 -17.01 -5.16
C GLY A 21 -9.75 -16.17 -6.38
N ARG A 22 -11.05 -15.87 -6.56
CA ARG A 22 -11.64 -15.21 -7.73
C ARG A 22 -12.09 -13.80 -7.39
N LEU A 23 -11.81 -12.86 -8.27
CA LEU A 23 -12.26 -11.47 -8.13
C LEU A 23 -13.60 -11.27 -8.85
N LEU A 24 -14.59 -10.86 -8.08
CA LEU A 24 -15.97 -10.68 -8.53
C LEU A 24 -16.43 -9.23 -8.31
N LEU A 25 -17.30 -8.76 -9.18
CA LEU A 25 -18.13 -7.58 -8.93
C LEU A 25 -19.24 -7.92 -7.93
N PRO A 26 -19.92 -6.91 -7.33
CA PRO A 26 -21.04 -7.15 -6.42
C PRO A 26 -22.19 -7.97 -7.02
N ASP A 27 -22.33 -7.98 -8.35
CA ASP A 27 -23.32 -8.80 -9.08
C ASP A 27 -22.89 -10.27 -9.25
N GLY A 28 -21.70 -10.66 -8.73
CA GLY A 28 -21.13 -12.00 -8.84
C GLY A 28 -20.35 -12.26 -10.14
N ARG A 29 -20.25 -11.31 -11.03
CA ARG A 29 -19.52 -11.46 -12.29
C ARG A 29 -18.01 -11.41 -12.06
N ARG A 30 -17.29 -12.43 -12.52
CA ARG A 30 -15.84 -12.48 -12.53
C ARG A 30 -15.32 -11.58 -13.66
N PHE A 31 -14.37 -10.67 -13.37
CA PHE A 31 -13.91 -9.66 -14.31
C PHE A 31 -12.46 -9.80 -14.75
N MET A 32 -11.59 -10.44 -13.97
CA MET A 32 -10.16 -10.52 -14.30
C MET A 32 -9.83 -11.12 -15.66
N PRO A 33 -10.55 -12.15 -16.19
CA PRO A 33 -10.29 -12.67 -17.54
C PRO A 33 -10.47 -11.64 -18.65
N ASP A 34 -11.25 -10.58 -18.44
CA ASP A 34 -11.46 -9.51 -19.43
C ASP A 34 -10.27 -8.53 -19.46
N HIS A 35 -9.39 -8.55 -18.44
CA HIS A 35 -8.25 -7.63 -18.28
C HIS A 35 -6.90 -8.27 -18.60
N ASP A 36 -6.73 -9.56 -18.28
CA ASP A 36 -5.46 -10.27 -18.51
C ASP A 36 -5.72 -11.78 -18.71
N PRO A 37 -5.06 -12.45 -19.68
CA PRO A 37 -5.25 -13.89 -19.93
C PRO A 37 -4.85 -14.77 -18.73
N ARG A 38 -3.99 -14.28 -17.83
CA ARG A 38 -3.62 -14.96 -16.58
C ARG A 38 -4.67 -14.77 -15.48
N ALA A 39 -5.69 -13.97 -15.73
CA ALA A 39 -6.77 -13.63 -14.79
C ALA A 39 -6.22 -13.19 -13.41
N GLU A 40 -6.64 -13.81 -12.31
CA GLU A 40 -6.22 -13.48 -10.95
C GLU A 40 -4.73 -13.78 -10.67
N LEU A 41 -4.06 -14.55 -11.52
CA LEU A 41 -2.62 -14.82 -11.44
C LEU A 41 -1.77 -13.77 -12.17
N ALA A 42 -2.39 -12.74 -12.74
CA ALA A 42 -1.68 -11.60 -13.29
C ALA A 42 -0.87 -10.87 -12.19
N PRO A 43 0.24 -10.19 -12.55
CA PRO A 43 1.01 -9.37 -11.62
C PRO A 43 0.15 -8.38 -10.85
N ARG A 44 0.55 -8.09 -9.61
CA ARG A 44 -0.22 -7.26 -8.67
C ARG A 44 -0.63 -5.89 -9.24
N ASP A 45 0.23 -5.25 -9.99
CA ASP A 45 -0.05 -3.95 -10.62
C ASP A 45 -1.17 -4.04 -11.66
N ILE A 46 -1.23 -5.12 -12.44
CA ILE A 46 -2.32 -5.37 -13.40
C ILE A 46 -3.64 -5.59 -12.66
N VAL A 47 -3.62 -6.44 -11.63
CA VAL A 47 -4.82 -6.72 -10.82
C VAL A 47 -5.32 -5.46 -10.12
N ALA A 48 -4.43 -4.65 -9.53
CA ALA A 48 -4.81 -3.41 -8.86
C ALA A 48 -5.46 -2.40 -9.83
N ARG A 49 -4.90 -2.27 -11.05
CA ARG A 49 -5.48 -1.41 -12.10
C ARG A 49 -6.83 -1.93 -12.59
N ALA A 50 -6.98 -3.24 -12.73
CA ALA A 50 -8.25 -3.86 -13.12
C ALA A 50 -9.34 -3.61 -12.06
N ILE A 51 -9.03 -3.80 -10.78
CA ILE A 51 -9.95 -3.51 -9.68
C ILE A 51 -10.33 -2.02 -9.67
N ASP A 52 -9.37 -1.10 -9.73
CA ASP A 52 -9.63 0.35 -9.77
C ASP A 52 -10.52 0.74 -10.96
N PHE A 53 -10.27 0.13 -12.12
CA PHE A 53 -11.08 0.36 -13.31
C PHE A 53 -12.53 -0.10 -13.13
N GLU A 54 -12.73 -1.35 -12.67
CA GLU A 54 -14.07 -1.91 -12.50
C GLU A 54 -14.84 -1.20 -11.38
N MET A 55 -14.19 -0.85 -10.27
CA MET A 55 -14.82 -0.07 -9.20
C MET A 55 -15.34 1.27 -9.72
N LYS A 56 -14.51 2.03 -10.45
CA LYS A 56 -14.88 3.35 -10.98
C LYS A 56 -15.90 3.26 -12.11
N LYS A 57 -15.84 2.23 -12.94
CA LYS A 57 -16.78 1.99 -14.03
C LYS A 57 -18.17 1.69 -13.51
N HIS A 58 -18.27 0.91 -12.44
CA HIS A 58 -19.55 0.47 -11.86
C HIS A 58 -20.01 1.33 -10.68
N GLY A 59 -19.21 2.31 -10.24
CA GLY A 59 -19.55 3.19 -9.11
C GLY A 59 -19.67 2.44 -7.79
N VAL A 60 -18.80 1.43 -7.57
CA VAL A 60 -18.79 0.62 -6.36
C VAL A 60 -17.55 0.91 -5.52
N ASP A 61 -17.67 0.79 -4.20
CA ASP A 61 -16.61 1.11 -3.25
C ASP A 61 -15.61 -0.04 -3.03
N ASN A 62 -15.96 -1.25 -3.45
CA ASN A 62 -15.13 -2.45 -3.33
C ASN A 62 -15.48 -3.48 -4.40
N VAL A 63 -14.62 -4.47 -4.54
CA VAL A 63 -14.91 -5.72 -5.25
C VAL A 63 -14.87 -6.88 -4.26
N LEU A 64 -15.25 -8.06 -4.69
CA LEU A 64 -15.32 -9.25 -3.86
C LEU A 64 -14.21 -10.24 -4.23
N LEU A 65 -13.50 -10.77 -3.23
CA LEU A 65 -12.57 -11.87 -3.41
C LEU A 65 -13.21 -13.16 -2.88
N ASP A 66 -13.64 -14.01 -3.78
CA ASP A 66 -14.28 -15.29 -3.46
C ASP A 66 -13.25 -16.41 -3.35
N ALA A 67 -13.16 -16.98 -2.17
CA ALA A 67 -12.36 -18.16 -1.85
C ALA A 67 -13.22 -19.30 -1.25
N THR A 68 -14.54 -19.19 -1.28
CA THR A 68 -15.47 -20.14 -0.62
C THR A 68 -15.31 -21.56 -1.14
N HIS A 69 -14.99 -21.74 -2.42
CA HIS A 69 -14.81 -23.03 -3.06
C HIS A 69 -13.58 -23.82 -2.55
N LEU A 70 -12.65 -23.17 -1.82
CA LEU A 70 -11.49 -23.84 -1.21
C LEU A 70 -11.88 -24.62 0.06
N GLY A 71 -13.00 -24.25 0.68
CA GLY A 71 -13.53 -24.91 1.86
C GLY A 71 -12.86 -24.46 3.17
N GLU A 72 -13.63 -24.56 4.26
CA GLU A 72 -13.20 -24.09 5.59
C GLU A 72 -11.92 -24.74 6.11
N PRO A 73 -11.71 -26.08 6.00
CA PRO A 73 -10.48 -26.72 6.49
C PRO A 73 -9.22 -26.16 5.82
N PHE A 74 -9.26 -25.99 4.50
CA PHE A 74 -8.14 -25.44 3.73
C PHE A 74 -7.85 -24.01 4.13
N LEU A 75 -8.89 -23.18 4.23
CA LEU A 75 -8.75 -21.76 4.59
C LEU A 75 -8.19 -21.56 6.01
N LYS A 76 -8.58 -22.40 6.96
CA LYS A 76 -8.06 -22.39 8.32
C LYS A 76 -6.59 -22.81 8.40
N GLU A 77 -6.20 -23.81 7.63
CA GLU A 77 -4.84 -24.34 7.63
C GLU A 77 -3.85 -23.40 6.92
N HIS A 78 -4.21 -22.92 5.71
CA HIS A 78 -3.29 -22.16 4.86
C HIS A 78 -3.35 -20.66 5.09
N PHE A 79 -4.50 -20.13 5.55
CA PHE A 79 -4.74 -18.70 5.77
C PHE A 79 -5.31 -18.40 7.16
N PRO A 80 -4.72 -18.94 8.26
CA PRO A 80 -5.29 -18.83 9.60
C PRO A 80 -5.49 -17.38 10.06
N THR A 81 -4.55 -16.49 9.76
CA THR A 81 -4.62 -15.08 10.13
C THR A 81 -5.76 -14.36 9.42
N ILE A 82 -5.92 -14.58 8.09
CA ILE A 82 -6.99 -13.97 7.31
C ILE A 82 -8.34 -14.51 7.77
N HIS A 83 -8.46 -15.83 7.91
CA HIS A 83 -9.69 -16.48 8.38
C HIS A 83 -10.11 -15.94 9.74
N SER A 84 -9.21 -15.93 10.72
CA SER A 84 -9.49 -15.45 12.07
C SER A 84 -9.88 -13.98 12.09
N ARG A 85 -9.14 -13.12 11.34
CA ARG A 85 -9.41 -11.68 11.33
C ARG A 85 -10.72 -11.34 10.65
N CYS A 86 -11.02 -11.95 9.50
CA CYS A 86 -12.30 -11.75 8.83
C CYS A 86 -13.47 -12.21 9.71
N LEU A 87 -13.34 -13.36 10.36
CA LEU A 87 -14.37 -13.88 11.25
C LEU A 87 -14.64 -12.96 12.45
N GLN A 88 -13.60 -12.35 13.05
CA GLN A 88 -13.74 -11.34 14.11
C GLN A 88 -14.52 -10.11 13.65
N LEU A 89 -14.47 -9.79 12.37
CA LEU A 89 -15.19 -8.68 11.74
C LEU A 89 -16.56 -9.08 11.16
N GLY A 90 -17.00 -10.32 11.43
CA GLY A 90 -18.30 -10.84 10.99
C GLY A 90 -18.31 -11.42 9.58
N ILE A 91 -17.15 -11.61 8.94
CA ILE A 91 -17.02 -12.15 7.58
C ILE A 91 -16.51 -13.58 7.65
N ASP A 92 -17.35 -14.56 7.33
CA ASP A 92 -16.96 -15.96 7.22
C ASP A 92 -16.48 -16.28 5.80
N ILE A 93 -15.19 -16.22 5.57
CA ILE A 93 -14.55 -16.41 4.26
C ILE A 93 -14.75 -17.80 3.66
N ALA A 94 -15.23 -18.76 4.46
CA ALA A 94 -15.61 -20.09 3.97
C ALA A 94 -17.02 -20.13 3.36
N ARG A 95 -17.83 -19.11 3.64
CA ARG A 95 -19.26 -19.05 3.24
C ARG A 95 -19.59 -17.85 2.36
N GLU A 96 -18.81 -16.79 2.47
CA GLU A 96 -19.05 -15.55 1.73
C GLU A 96 -17.73 -14.95 1.21
N PRO A 97 -17.77 -14.21 0.09
CA PRO A 97 -16.61 -13.54 -0.45
C PRO A 97 -16.16 -12.38 0.45
N ILE A 98 -14.85 -12.09 0.41
CA ILE A 98 -14.21 -11.01 1.16
C ILE A 98 -14.35 -9.71 0.38
N PRO A 99 -14.92 -8.63 0.94
CA PRO A 99 -14.88 -7.31 0.32
C PRO A 99 -13.43 -6.77 0.32
N VAL A 100 -12.91 -6.41 -0.85
CA VAL A 100 -11.51 -5.98 -1.01
C VAL A 100 -11.39 -4.73 -1.88
N VAL A 101 -10.36 -3.95 -1.59
CA VAL A 101 -9.94 -2.78 -2.37
C VAL A 101 -8.43 -2.82 -2.57
N PRO A 102 -7.90 -2.25 -3.67
CA PRO A 102 -6.48 -1.97 -3.76
C PRO A 102 -6.14 -0.84 -2.78
N ALA A 103 -4.92 -0.85 -2.26
CA ALA A 103 -4.42 0.20 -1.38
C ALA A 103 -2.97 0.53 -1.73
N ALA A 104 -2.52 1.73 -1.37
CA ALA A 104 -1.12 2.09 -1.40
C ALA A 104 -0.33 1.08 -0.55
N HIS A 105 0.76 0.55 -1.08
CA HIS A 105 1.50 -0.53 -0.43
C HIS A 105 2.96 -0.19 -0.19
N TYR A 106 3.66 0.28 -1.21
CA TYR A 106 5.09 0.55 -1.14
C TYR A 106 5.46 1.78 -1.97
N THR A 107 6.27 2.65 -1.39
CA THR A 107 6.80 3.81 -2.11
C THR A 107 8.06 3.37 -2.86
N CYS A 108 8.02 3.38 -4.20
CA CYS A 108 9.18 3.06 -5.02
C CYS A 108 10.13 4.25 -5.23
N GLY A 109 9.78 5.41 -4.70
CA GLY A 109 10.56 6.64 -4.68
C GLY A 109 10.97 7.02 -3.27
N GLY A 110 11.67 8.14 -3.12
CA GLY A 110 12.09 8.64 -1.82
C GLY A 110 13.33 9.51 -1.90
N VAL A 111 14.05 9.63 -0.81
CA VAL A 111 15.32 10.37 -0.72
C VAL A 111 16.37 9.67 -1.58
N VAL A 112 16.97 10.39 -2.52
CA VAL A 112 18.05 9.86 -3.36
C VAL A 112 19.27 9.57 -2.51
N THR A 113 19.78 8.34 -2.58
CA THR A 113 20.95 7.90 -1.83
C THR A 113 21.92 7.09 -2.67
N ASP A 114 23.17 7.04 -2.25
CA ASP A 114 24.13 6.05 -2.75
C ASP A 114 23.91 4.67 -2.09
N LEU A 115 24.73 3.68 -2.45
CA LEU A 115 24.64 2.31 -1.93
C LEU A 115 25.05 2.14 -0.47
N VAL A 116 25.50 3.21 0.17
CA VAL A 116 25.80 3.25 1.61
C VAL A 116 24.85 4.20 2.36
N GLY A 117 23.77 4.61 1.71
CA GLY A 117 22.71 5.41 2.32
C GLY A 117 23.02 6.89 2.46
N ARG A 118 24.10 7.42 1.85
CA ARG A 118 24.41 8.85 1.93
C ARG A 118 23.48 9.63 1.01
N THR A 119 22.98 10.74 1.52
CA THR A 119 22.24 11.72 0.73
C THR A 119 23.19 12.81 0.19
N ASP A 120 22.65 13.75 -0.56
CA ASP A 120 23.36 14.97 -1.00
C ASP A 120 23.64 15.96 0.14
N LEU A 121 22.97 15.79 1.29
CA LEU A 121 23.24 16.59 2.50
C LEU A 121 24.30 15.89 3.35
N PRO A 122 25.48 16.53 3.58
CA PRO A 122 26.53 15.96 4.40
C PRO A 122 26.04 15.60 5.80
N GLY A 123 26.31 14.36 6.23
CA GLY A 123 25.90 13.85 7.55
C GLY A 123 24.48 13.30 7.62
N LEU A 124 23.66 13.45 6.56
CA LEU A 124 22.33 12.86 6.48
C LEU A 124 22.39 11.54 5.72
N PHE A 125 21.83 10.50 6.34
CA PHE A 125 21.71 9.16 5.75
C PHE A 125 20.24 8.75 5.72
N ALA A 126 19.88 7.96 4.70
CA ALA A 126 18.59 7.32 4.63
C ALA A 126 18.73 5.90 4.06
N VAL A 127 17.92 4.96 4.57
CA VAL A 127 17.91 3.55 4.14
C VAL A 127 16.51 2.98 4.16
N GLY A 128 16.25 1.93 3.37
CA GLY A 128 14.98 1.23 3.30
C GLY A 128 13.93 1.96 2.47
N GLU A 129 12.65 1.77 2.77
CA GLU A 129 11.53 2.27 1.97
C GLU A 129 11.50 3.79 1.78
N THR A 130 12.11 4.54 2.68
CA THR A 130 12.22 6.01 2.57
C THR A 130 13.19 6.48 1.49
N THR A 131 13.97 5.56 0.91
CA THR A 131 15.03 5.89 -0.07
C THR A 131 14.63 5.60 -1.50
N TYR A 132 15.31 6.30 -2.41
CA TYR A 132 15.33 5.98 -3.84
C TYR A 132 16.75 5.55 -4.23
N THR A 133 16.96 4.23 -4.32
CA THR A 133 18.21 3.61 -4.80
C THR A 133 18.14 3.24 -6.27
N GLY A 134 16.96 3.30 -6.88
CA GLY A 134 16.72 2.82 -8.23
C GLY A 134 16.43 1.31 -8.34
N LEU A 135 16.61 0.54 -7.25
CA LEU A 135 16.46 -0.92 -7.23
C LEU A 135 15.07 -1.37 -7.71
N HIS A 136 14.04 -0.67 -7.29
CA HIS A 136 12.66 -1.11 -7.51
C HIS A 136 12.02 -0.58 -8.80
N GLY A 137 12.62 0.40 -9.46
CA GLY A 137 12.01 1.08 -10.61
C GLY A 137 10.62 1.61 -10.24
N ALA A 138 9.64 1.35 -11.08
CA ALA A 138 8.26 1.78 -10.86
C ALA A 138 7.39 0.75 -10.13
N ASN A 139 7.88 -0.47 -9.90
CA ASN A 139 7.11 -1.55 -9.29
C ASN A 139 8.02 -2.54 -8.56
N ARG A 140 7.98 -2.53 -7.25
CA ARG A 140 8.82 -3.37 -6.41
C ARG A 140 8.46 -4.86 -6.55
N LEU A 141 9.45 -5.71 -6.81
CA LEU A 141 9.30 -7.16 -6.72
C LEU A 141 9.08 -7.60 -5.26
N ALA A 142 8.19 -8.57 -5.06
CA ALA A 142 7.84 -9.08 -3.74
C ALA A 142 9.10 -9.47 -2.92
N SER A 143 9.09 -9.14 -1.63
CA SER A 143 10.14 -9.38 -0.63
C SER A 143 11.45 -8.60 -0.80
N ASN A 144 11.69 -7.94 -1.94
CA ASN A 144 12.94 -7.18 -2.15
C ASN A 144 13.08 -5.97 -1.21
N SER A 145 11.98 -5.43 -0.67
CA SER A 145 12.04 -4.35 0.32
C SER A 145 12.82 -4.74 1.58
N LEU A 146 12.58 -5.95 2.10
CA LEU A 146 13.29 -6.42 3.28
C LEU A 146 14.78 -6.65 3.00
N LEU A 147 15.11 -7.18 1.82
CA LEU A 147 16.51 -7.36 1.40
C LEU A 147 17.21 -6.01 1.27
N GLU A 148 16.58 -5.03 0.65
CA GLU A 148 17.12 -3.66 0.57
C GLU A 148 17.35 -3.07 1.96
N CYS A 149 16.39 -3.14 2.87
CA CYS A 149 16.52 -2.64 4.23
C CYS A 149 17.70 -3.27 4.97
N VAL A 150 17.85 -4.60 4.91
CA VAL A 150 18.90 -5.32 5.62
C VAL A 150 20.28 -5.03 5.02
N VAL A 151 20.41 -5.12 3.71
CA VAL A 151 21.71 -4.93 3.03
C VAL A 151 22.18 -3.49 3.15
N LEU A 152 21.33 -2.51 2.79
CA LEU A 152 21.72 -1.09 2.83
C LEU A 152 21.82 -0.56 4.27
N GLY A 153 20.99 -1.07 5.19
CA GLY A 153 21.14 -0.75 6.61
C GLY A 153 22.50 -1.18 7.15
N ARG A 154 22.97 -2.37 6.79
CA ARG A 154 24.30 -2.86 7.16
C ARG A 154 25.41 -2.02 6.54
N THR A 155 25.37 -1.78 5.23
CA THR A 155 26.42 -1.00 4.54
C THR A 155 26.47 0.44 5.05
N CYS A 156 25.31 1.03 5.37
CA CYS A 156 25.21 2.35 5.97
C CYS A 156 25.85 2.39 7.37
N ALA A 157 25.52 1.44 8.23
CA ALA A 157 26.11 1.35 9.56
C ALA A 157 27.65 1.21 9.50
N GLU A 158 28.14 0.35 8.60
CA GLU A 158 29.59 0.19 8.38
C GLU A 158 30.25 1.50 7.88
N ALA A 159 29.57 2.26 7.00
CA ALA A 159 30.07 3.52 6.50
C ALA A 159 30.13 4.59 7.60
N ILE A 160 29.10 4.67 8.45
CA ILE A 160 29.05 5.59 9.60
C ILE A 160 30.15 5.27 10.61
N LEU A 161 30.34 3.98 10.94
CA LEU A 161 31.37 3.56 11.88
C LEU A 161 32.84 3.86 11.41
N ARG A 162 33.03 3.91 10.08
CA ARG A 162 34.35 4.29 9.50
C ARG A 162 34.52 5.78 9.33
N ALA A 163 33.44 6.56 9.41
CA ALA A 163 33.53 8.02 9.30
C ALA A 163 34.17 8.64 10.54
N ALA A 164 34.91 9.71 10.35
CA ALA A 164 35.44 10.49 11.48
C ALA A 164 34.26 11.08 12.27
N PRO A 165 34.36 11.15 13.61
CA PRO A 165 33.38 11.83 14.43
C PRO A 165 33.18 13.26 13.93
N VAL A 166 31.95 13.68 13.75
CA VAL A 166 31.58 15.06 13.39
C VAL A 166 31.04 15.75 14.63
N GLU A 167 31.55 16.89 14.97
CA GLU A 167 30.95 17.73 16.00
C GLU A 167 29.60 18.26 15.46
N HIS A 168 28.56 17.97 16.17
CA HIS A 168 27.21 18.47 15.82
C HIS A 168 26.89 19.67 16.70
N PRO A 169 26.49 20.82 16.13
CA PRO A 169 25.96 21.92 16.91
C PRO A 169 24.69 21.45 17.66
N ALA A 170 24.43 22.02 18.82
CA ALA A 170 23.19 21.77 19.53
C ALA A 170 22.00 22.11 18.61
N PRO A 171 21.00 21.26 18.53
CA PRO A 171 19.82 21.56 17.72
C PRO A 171 19.16 22.85 18.25
N PRO A 172 18.66 23.72 17.36
CA PRO A 172 17.92 24.89 17.79
C PRO A 172 16.66 24.47 18.58
N SER A 173 16.27 25.32 19.55
CA SER A 173 15.01 25.13 20.24
C SER A 173 13.84 25.20 19.25
N TRP A 174 12.82 24.39 19.49
CA TRP A 174 11.61 24.47 18.70
C TRP A 174 10.96 25.85 18.88
N ASP A 175 10.63 26.50 17.77
CA ASP A 175 9.93 27.79 17.77
C ASP A 175 8.43 27.57 17.57
N GLU A 176 7.65 27.79 18.65
CA GLU A 176 6.18 27.67 18.63
C GLU A 176 5.46 28.96 18.26
N SER A 177 6.19 30.03 17.95
CA SER A 177 5.60 31.36 17.70
C SER A 177 4.59 31.40 16.55
N GLN A 178 4.62 30.40 15.65
CA GLN A 178 3.73 30.28 14.50
C GLN A 178 2.72 29.12 14.66
N VAL A 179 2.68 28.46 15.82
CA VAL A 179 1.74 27.36 16.07
C VAL A 179 0.43 27.94 16.58
N GLU A 180 -0.61 27.82 15.78
CA GLU A 180 -1.97 28.20 16.16
C GLU A 180 -2.75 26.96 16.62
N ASN A 181 -3.61 27.12 17.63
CA ASN A 181 -4.56 26.09 18.00
C ASN A 181 -5.61 25.96 16.90
N ALA A 182 -5.85 24.71 16.47
CA ALA A 182 -6.94 24.45 15.55
C ALA A 182 -8.28 24.60 16.26
N ASP A 183 -8.95 25.71 16.04
CA ASP A 183 -10.24 26.02 16.67
C ASP A 183 -11.36 25.06 16.29
N GLU A 184 -11.23 24.34 15.15
CA GLU A 184 -12.26 23.43 14.64
C GLU A 184 -11.68 22.09 14.20
N GLN A 185 -11.65 21.11 15.09
CA GLN A 185 -11.25 19.72 14.74
C GLN A 185 -12.14 19.08 13.67
N VAL A 186 -13.41 19.49 13.59
CA VAL A 186 -14.34 19.00 12.56
C VAL A 186 -13.87 19.38 11.16
N VAL A 187 -13.39 20.60 10.96
CA VAL A 187 -12.85 21.08 9.68
C VAL A 187 -11.60 20.30 9.29
N ILE A 188 -10.72 20.01 10.26
CA ILE A 188 -9.52 19.21 10.01
C ILE A 188 -9.88 17.79 9.53
N SER A 189 -10.80 17.14 10.22
CA SER A 189 -11.24 15.79 9.87
C SER A 189 -11.91 15.75 8.50
N HIS A 190 -12.77 16.72 8.21
CA HIS A 190 -13.41 16.87 6.92
C HIS A 190 -12.40 17.09 5.79
N ASN A 191 -11.45 18.00 5.96
CA ASN A 191 -10.40 18.28 4.99
C ASN A 191 -9.52 17.05 4.72
N TRP A 192 -9.22 16.24 5.75
CA TRP A 192 -8.50 14.99 5.59
C TRP A 192 -9.28 13.97 4.74
N ASP A 193 -10.56 13.83 4.97
CA ASP A 193 -11.39 12.88 4.20
C ASP A 193 -11.55 13.35 2.75
N GLU A 194 -11.76 14.64 2.54
CA GLU A 194 -11.82 15.24 1.20
C GLU A 194 -10.50 15.08 0.45
N LEU A 195 -9.36 15.37 1.09
CA LEU A 195 -8.04 15.20 0.49
C LEU A 195 -7.77 13.74 0.11
N ARG A 196 -8.08 12.80 0.99
CA ARG A 196 -7.93 11.36 0.70
C ARG A 196 -8.77 10.92 -0.49
N LEU A 197 -10.02 11.37 -0.55
CA LEU A 197 -10.93 11.07 -1.65
C LEU A 197 -10.46 11.68 -2.97
N LEU A 198 -9.98 12.93 -2.94
CA LEU A 198 -9.40 13.63 -4.08
C LEU A 198 -8.17 12.88 -4.60
N MET A 199 -7.24 12.53 -3.71
CA MET A 199 -6.04 11.78 -4.06
C MET A 199 -6.39 10.40 -4.64
N TRP A 200 -7.35 9.70 -4.05
CA TRP A 200 -7.82 8.41 -4.55
C TRP A 200 -8.42 8.51 -5.96
N ASN A 201 -9.28 9.49 -6.19
CA ASN A 201 -10.01 9.62 -7.44
C ASN A 201 -9.15 10.14 -8.59
N TYR A 202 -8.24 11.06 -8.34
CA TYR A 202 -7.55 11.81 -9.39
C TYR A 202 -6.03 11.56 -9.45
N VAL A 203 -5.39 11.24 -8.32
CA VAL A 203 -3.93 11.04 -8.21
C VAL A 203 -3.56 9.60 -7.83
N GLY A 204 -4.55 8.72 -7.71
CA GLY A 204 -4.41 7.34 -7.25
C GLY A 204 -3.75 6.38 -8.24
N ILE A 205 -4.27 5.14 -8.32
CA ILE A 205 -3.65 4.02 -9.04
C ILE A 205 -3.50 4.30 -10.54
N VAL A 206 -4.53 4.85 -11.19
CA VAL A 206 -4.49 5.21 -12.61
C VAL A 206 -4.52 6.73 -12.78
N ARG A 207 -3.43 7.29 -13.26
CA ARG A 207 -3.26 8.72 -13.50
C ARG A 207 -3.30 9.03 -14.99
N THR A 208 -4.05 10.06 -15.32
CA THR A 208 -4.06 10.67 -16.67
C THR A 208 -3.93 12.18 -16.52
N THR A 209 -3.43 12.88 -17.53
CA THR A 209 -3.34 14.34 -17.51
C THR A 209 -4.68 14.99 -17.13
N ARG A 210 -5.79 14.48 -17.69
CA ARG A 210 -7.14 14.99 -17.40
C ARG A 210 -7.55 14.78 -15.93
N ARG A 211 -7.16 13.65 -15.30
CA ARG A 211 -7.42 13.42 -13.87
C ARG A 211 -6.57 14.33 -13.00
N LEU A 212 -5.27 14.44 -13.30
CA LEU A 212 -4.34 15.29 -12.55
C LEU A 212 -4.75 16.77 -12.59
N LEU A 213 -5.18 17.28 -13.76
CA LEU A 213 -5.71 18.64 -13.89
C LEU A 213 -6.99 18.91 -13.08
N ARG A 214 -7.70 17.87 -12.64
CA ARG A 214 -8.86 18.03 -11.76
C ARG A 214 -8.50 18.04 -10.28
N ALA A 215 -7.27 17.64 -9.95
CA ALA A 215 -6.78 17.63 -8.57
C ALA A 215 -6.12 18.95 -8.17
N ILE A 216 -5.90 19.85 -9.12
CA ILE A 216 -5.39 21.23 -8.94
C ILE A 216 -6.57 22.19 -8.81
#